data_46d8db92e992fdf4e502214ce113c678
#
_entry.id   46d8db92e992fdf4e502214ce113c678
#
_cell.length_a   1.000
_cell.length_b   1.000
_cell.length_c   1.000
_cell.angle_alpha   90.00
_cell.angle_beta   90.00
_cell.angle_gamma   90.00
#
_symmetry.space_group_name_H-M   'P 1'
#
loop_
_entity.id
_entity.type
_entity.pdbx_description
1 polymer ?
#
loop_
_entity_poly.entity_id
_entity_poly.type
_entity_poly.pdbx_seq_one_letter_code
_entity_poly.pdbx_strand_id
1 'polypeptide(L)'
;SEMCQIFANYWGYAKRDFNFKSLIEIIEDFCICRRYGANYLLNIGPMGNGQLRPLDKAMLGALGEWVDIYKEALYLPRPAKIEIENKEKNFLLKGNGCYYFFAYDLEVSANINVELAKEKLDRNNVFTFNEKIKSIKWLDNGEDVVFTQDKEKVTIINVPQLYGEHYVVRIAKIEI
;
A
#
# COMPACT_ATOMS: atom_id res chain seq x y z
N SER A 1 0.56 -13.17 14.93
CA SER A 1 1.94 -12.62 14.94
C SER A 1 1.94 -11.11 14.92
N GLU A 2 3.05 -10.51 15.33
CA GLU A 2 3.24 -9.06 15.37
C GLU A 2 4.65 -8.74 14.85
N MET A 3 4.76 -7.70 14.04
CA MET A 3 6.02 -7.12 13.63
C MET A 3 6.24 -5.81 14.40
N CYS A 4 7.26 -5.83 15.27
CA CYS A 4 7.66 -4.64 16.02
C CYS A 4 8.78 -3.92 15.27
N GLN A 5 8.56 -2.66 14.95
CA GLN A 5 9.52 -1.80 14.26
C GLN A 5 9.74 -0.52 15.06
N ILE A 6 10.91 0.04 14.92
CA ILE A 6 11.26 1.35 15.47
C ILE A 6 11.25 2.39 14.35
N PHE A 7 10.85 3.61 14.69
CA PHE A 7 10.83 4.72 13.74
C PHE A 7 12.24 5.26 13.43
N ALA A 8 13.15 5.15 14.40
CA ALA A 8 14.56 5.56 14.29
C ALA A 8 15.47 4.37 14.67
N ASN A 9 16.72 4.60 15.06
CA ASN A 9 17.65 3.51 15.45
C ASN A 9 17.39 2.94 16.84
N TYR A 10 16.74 3.68 17.72
CA TYR A 10 16.59 3.33 19.13
C TYR A 10 15.12 3.27 19.53
N TRP A 11 14.80 2.36 20.46
CA TRP A 11 13.46 2.25 21.03
C TRP A 11 13.02 3.49 21.80
N GLY A 12 13.96 4.18 22.46
CA GLY A 12 13.75 5.42 23.15
C GLY A 12 14.23 6.63 22.35
N TYR A 13 14.01 7.82 22.89
CA TYR A 13 14.49 9.07 22.30
C TYR A 13 16.02 9.15 22.35
N ALA A 14 16.61 9.50 21.22
CA ALA A 14 18.01 9.87 21.10
C ALA A 14 18.14 11.24 20.43
N LYS A 15 18.78 12.19 21.12
CA LYS A 15 18.87 13.60 20.68
C LYS A 15 19.58 13.78 19.34
N ARG A 16 20.52 12.91 19.01
CA ARG A 16 21.38 12.99 17.80
C ARG A 16 21.23 11.76 16.92
N ASP A 17 20.05 11.21 16.85
CA ASP A 17 19.69 10.16 15.90
C ASP A 17 19.06 10.82 14.67
N PHE A 18 19.70 10.66 13.52
CA PHE A 18 19.27 11.21 12.23
C PHE A 18 18.92 10.10 11.24
N ASN A 19 18.93 8.84 11.67
CA ASN A 19 18.58 7.70 10.86
C ASN A 19 17.14 7.28 11.10
N PHE A 20 16.21 7.82 10.31
CA PHE A 20 14.78 7.55 10.41
C PHE A 20 14.33 6.69 9.24
N LYS A 21 13.35 5.83 9.49
CA LYS A 21 12.59 5.20 8.42
C LYS A 21 11.87 6.27 7.59
N SER A 22 11.89 6.09 6.29
CA SER A 22 11.06 6.89 5.37
C SER A 22 9.58 6.51 5.52
N LEU A 23 8.68 7.42 5.11
CA LEU A 23 7.25 7.10 5.04
C LEU A 23 6.97 5.92 4.09
N ILE A 24 7.76 5.79 3.02
CA ILE A 24 7.68 4.66 2.08
C ILE A 24 7.92 3.35 2.82
N GLU A 25 9.02 3.23 3.57
CA GLU A 25 9.34 2.01 4.33
C GLU A 25 8.25 1.67 5.36
N ILE A 26 7.71 2.67 6.05
CA ILE A 26 6.65 2.47 7.05
C ILE A 26 5.37 1.94 6.41
N ILE A 27 4.95 2.52 5.29
CA ILE A 27 3.75 2.07 4.55
C ILE A 27 3.97 0.66 3.98
N GLU A 28 5.13 0.37 3.39
CA GLU A 28 5.45 -0.96 2.87
C GLU A 28 5.49 -2.00 4.00
N ASP A 29 6.13 -1.73 5.13
CA ASP A 29 6.16 -2.59 6.32
C ASP A 29 4.73 -2.87 6.82
N PHE A 30 3.88 -1.85 6.88
CA PHE A 30 2.48 -2.01 7.27
C PHE A 30 1.72 -2.93 6.30
N CYS A 31 1.87 -2.71 5.00
CA CYS A 31 1.23 -3.55 3.99
C CYS A 31 1.75 -5.00 4.04
N ILE A 32 3.04 -5.22 4.27
CA ILE A 32 3.62 -6.55 4.48
C ILE A 32 2.97 -7.24 5.68
N CYS A 33 2.77 -6.53 6.79
CA CYS A 33 2.04 -7.08 7.94
C CYS A 33 0.62 -7.52 7.56
N ARG A 34 -0.08 -6.72 6.77
CA ARG A 34 -1.43 -7.08 6.29
C ARG A 34 -1.40 -8.30 5.39
N ARG A 35 -0.43 -8.39 4.48
CA ARG A 35 -0.24 -9.56 3.59
C ARG A 35 -0.14 -10.87 4.36
N TYR A 36 0.56 -10.87 5.49
CA TYR A 36 0.80 -12.07 6.31
C TYR A 36 -0.15 -12.19 7.52
N GLY A 37 -1.12 -11.28 7.67
CA GLY A 37 -2.07 -11.30 8.78
C GLY A 37 -1.44 -11.01 10.14
N ALA A 38 -0.36 -10.24 10.16
CA ALA A 38 0.33 -9.79 11.37
C ALA A 38 -0.12 -8.40 11.79
N ASN A 39 0.01 -8.08 13.07
CA ASN A 39 -0.05 -6.72 13.57
C ASN A 39 1.22 -5.95 13.23
N TYR A 40 1.08 -4.65 13.01
CA TYR A 40 2.20 -3.74 12.88
C TYR A 40 2.28 -2.83 14.11
N LEU A 41 3.37 -2.93 14.86
CA LEU A 41 3.67 -2.07 16.01
C LEU A 41 4.83 -1.16 15.61
N LEU A 42 4.54 0.13 15.43
CA LEU A 42 5.53 1.16 15.16
C LEU A 42 5.85 1.92 16.44
N ASN A 43 7.05 1.72 16.97
CA ASN A 43 7.51 2.38 18.19
C ASN A 43 8.13 3.74 17.90
N ILE A 44 7.79 4.73 18.70
CA ILE A 44 8.33 6.09 18.68
C ILE A 44 8.77 6.47 20.07
N GLY A 45 10.01 6.94 20.22
CA GLY A 45 10.58 7.37 21.50
C GLY A 45 10.21 8.82 21.85
N PRO A 46 9.35 9.09 22.85
CA PRO A 46 9.04 10.45 23.27
C PRO A 46 10.27 11.12 23.92
N MET A 47 10.34 12.45 23.78
CA MET A 47 11.36 13.28 24.44
C MET A 47 11.19 13.22 25.98
N GLY A 48 12.22 13.65 26.71
CA GLY A 48 12.21 13.64 28.17
C GLY A 48 11.07 14.46 28.84
N ASN A 49 10.45 15.37 28.10
CA ASN A 49 9.26 16.13 28.53
C ASN A 49 7.93 15.44 28.14
N GLY A 50 7.97 14.22 27.62
CA GLY A 50 6.81 13.46 27.18
C GLY A 50 6.25 13.84 25.81
N GLN A 51 6.82 14.81 25.12
CA GLN A 51 6.37 15.24 23.79
C GLN A 51 7.05 14.43 22.68
N LEU A 52 6.35 14.25 21.56
CA LEU A 52 6.94 13.75 20.32
C LEU A 52 7.69 14.86 19.60
N ARG A 53 8.78 14.51 18.92
CA ARG A 53 9.51 15.44 18.03
C ARG A 53 8.59 15.95 16.91
N PRO A 54 8.82 17.16 16.40
CA PRO A 54 8.07 17.66 15.24
C PRO A 54 8.09 16.69 14.03
N LEU A 55 9.24 16.06 13.77
CA LEU A 55 9.39 15.08 12.70
C LEU A 55 8.48 13.86 12.92
N ASP A 56 8.46 13.30 14.14
CA ASP A 56 7.61 12.14 14.46
C ASP A 56 6.13 12.46 14.25
N LYS A 57 5.70 13.66 14.66
CA LYS A 57 4.32 14.12 14.47
C LYS A 57 3.97 14.29 12.99
N ALA A 58 4.87 14.86 12.19
CA ALA A 58 4.66 15.05 10.76
C ALA A 58 4.54 13.70 10.03
N MET A 59 5.43 12.76 10.33
CA MET A 59 5.40 11.43 9.73
C MET A 59 4.16 10.62 10.13
N LEU A 60 3.76 10.66 11.41
CA LEU A 60 2.52 10.03 11.87
C LEU A 60 1.29 10.68 11.23
N GLY A 61 1.29 11.99 11.05
CA GLY A 61 0.22 12.71 10.35
C GLY A 61 0.08 12.22 8.91
N ALA A 62 1.17 12.18 8.16
CA ALA A 62 1.17 11.70 6.78
C ALA A 62 0.77 10.21 6.66
N LEU A 63 1.26 9.36 7.59
CA LEU A 63 0.81 7.96 7.67
C LEU A 63 -0.69 7.88 7.96
N GLY A 64 -1.19 8.73 8.87
CA GLY A 64 -2.61 8.79 9.23
C GLY A 64 -3.49 9.15 8.03
N GLU A 65 -3.08 10.12 7.21
CA GLU A 65 -3.79 10.48 5.97
C GLU A 65 -3.88 9.30 4.99
N TRP A 66 -2.76 8.58 4.79
CA TRP A 66 -2.73 7.39 3.95
C TRP A 66 -3.64 6.28 4.51
N VAL A 67 -3.59 6.03 5.82
CA VAL A 67 -4.45 5.05 6.50
C VAL A 67 -5.93 5.41 6.36
N ASP A 68 -6.30 6.68 6.48
CA ASP A 68 -7.69 7.14 6.36
C ASP A 68 -8.28 6.89 4.97
N ILE A 69 -7.47 7.02 3.91
CA ILE A 69 -7.87 6.69 2.54
C ILE A 69 -8.17 5.19 2.41
N TYR A 70 -7.34 4.33 2.99
CA TYR A 70 -7.36 2.89 2.76
C TYR A 70 -7.90 2.05 3.93
N LYS A 71 -8.46 2.66 4.96
CA LYS A 71 -8.86 2.00 6.22
C LYS A 71 -9.76 0.77 6.06
N GLU A 72 -10.67 0.76 5.07
CA GLU A 72 -11.54 -0.40 4.84
C GLU A 72 -10.76 -1.65 4.39
N ALA A 73 -9.64 -1.45 3.68
CA ALA A 73 -8.75 -2.52 3.25
C ALA A 73 -7.74 -2.94 4.34
N LEU A 74 -7.49 -2.07 5.32
CA LEU A 74 -6.39 -2.25 6.26
C LEU A 74 -6.77 -2.98 7.55
N TYR A 75 -8.00 -2.85 8.05
CA TYR A 75 -8.33 -3.35 9.39
C TYR A 75 -8.97 -4.74 9.42
N LEU A 76 -10.05 -4.94 8.69
CA LEU A 76 -10.87 -6.16 8.78
C LEU A 76 -10.47 -7.27 7.79
N PRO A 77 -10.08 -6.99 6.54
CA PRO A 77 -9.76 -8.03 5.58
C PRO A 77 -8.63 -8.94 6.04
N ARG A 78 -8.60 -10.17 5.52
CA ARG A 78 -7.62 -11.20 5.85
C ARG A 78 -6.82 -11.58 4.61
N PRO A 79 -5.61 -12.15 4.75
CA PRO A 79 -4.83 -12.63 3.62
C PRO A 79 -5.65 -13.54 2.71
N ALA A 80 -5.74 -13.19 1.44
CA ALA A 80 -6.25 -14.09 0.42
C ALA A 80 -5.10 -15.01 -0.03
N LYS A 81 -5.37 -16.31 -0.12
CA LYS A 81 -4.40 -17.29 -0.64
C LYS A 81 -4.42 -17.28 -2.18
N ILE A 82 -4.15 -16.12 -2.76
CA ILE A 82 -4.12 -15.88 -4.20
C ILE A 82 -2.79 -15.21 -4.50
N GLU A 83 -2.00 -15.85 -5.37
CA GLU A 83 -0.71 -15.33 -5.80
C GLU A 83 -0.87 -14.56 -7.12
N ILE A 84 -0.13 -13.48 -7.27
CA ILE A 84 -0.04 -12.73 -8.52
C ILE A 84 1.21 -13.21 -9.26
N GLU A 85 1.01 -13.86 -10.40
CA GLU A 85 2.01 -14.67 -11.10
C GLU A 85 3.29 -13.92 -11.47
N ASN A 86 3.17 -12.64 -11.78
CA ASN A 86 4.26 -11.82 -12.30
C ASN A 86 4.69 -10.65 -11.41
N LYS A 87 4.19 -10.58 -10.16
CA LYS A 87 4.42 -9.47 -9.24
C LYS A 87 4.54 -9.94 -7.79
N GLU A 88 5.76 -10.16 -7.34
CA GLU A 88 6.00 -10.69 -5.99
C GLU A 88 5.48 -9.79 -4.85
N LYS A 89 5.55 -8.46 -5.01
CA LYS A 89 5.11 -7.52 -3.98
C LYS A 89 3.60 -7.39 -3.92
N ASN A 90 2.90 -7.45 -5.07
CA ASN A 90 1.46 -7.26 -5.15
C ASN A 90 0.72 -8.43 -4.52
N PHE A 91 -0.40 -8.17 -3.86
CA PHE A 91 -1.18 -9.20 -3.19
C PHE A 91 -2.65 -8.81 -3.04
N LEU A 92 -3.46 -9.79 -2.61
CA LEU A 92 -4.88 -9.58 -2.31
C LEU A 92 -5.19 -9.88 -0.84
N LEU A 93 -6.10 -9.09 -0.28
CA LEU A 93 -6.80 -9.41 0.96
C LEU A 93 -8.26 -9.72 0.66
N LYS A 94 -8.86 -10.62 1.45
CA LYS A 94 -10.27 -10.99 1.38
C LYS A 94 -11.05 -10.24 2.45
N GLY A 95 -12.06 -9.49 2.02
CA GLY A 95 -13.07 -8.84 2.85
C GLY A 95 -14.38 -9.63 2.87
N ASN A 96 -15.44 -9.01 3.38
CA ASN A 96 -16.79 -9.58 3.37
C ASN A 96 -17.47 -9.28 2.03
N GLY A 97 -17.56 -10.29 1.16
CA GLY A 97 -18.13 -10.15 -0.19
C GLY A 97 -17.29 -9.32 -1.17
N CYS A 98 -16.02 -9.10 -0.89
CA CYS A 98 -15.12 -8.35 -1.75
C CYS A 98 -13.66 -8.75 -1.51
N TYR A 99 -12.78 -8.26 -2.38
CA TYR A 99 -11.33 -8.38 -2.20
C TYR A 99 -10.68 -7.02 -2.37
N TYR A 100 -9.43 -6.89 -1.87
CA TYR A 100 -8.62 -5.67 -1.98
C TYR A 100 -7.30 -6.02 -2.63
N PHE A 101 -7.02 -5.36 -3.74
CA PHE A 101 -5.79 -5.51 -4.50
C PHE A 101 -4.80 -4.42 -4.10
N PHE A 102 -3.64 -4.83 -3.62
CA PHE A 102 -2.52 -3.96 -3.22
C PHE A 102 -1.51 -3.89 -4.35
N ALA A 103 -1.35 -2.72 -4.95
CA ALA A 103 -0.47 -2.45 -6.07
C ALA A 103 0.75 -1.63 -5.65
N TYR A 104 1.91 -2.22 -5.81
CA TYR A 104 3.22 -1.60 -5.57
C TYR A 104 3.85 -1.10 -6.86
N ASP A 105 4.86 -0.28 -6.73
CA ASP A 105 5.77 0.14 -7.81
C ASP A 105 5.03 0.71 -9.04
N LEU A 106 3.95 1.49 -8.78
CA LEU A 106 3.22 2.18 -9.83
C LEU A 106 4.07 3.32 -10.39
N GLU A 107 4.10 3.42 -11.71
CA GLU A 107 4.69 4.57 -12.38
C GLU A 107 3.96 5.86 -11.96
N VAL A 108 4.69 6.98 -11.97
CA VAL A 108 4.08 8.32 -11.87
C VAL A 108 4.05 8.92 -13.27
N SER A 109 2.87 9.37 -13.72
CA SER A 109 2.75 10.03 -15.00
C SER A 109 3.54 11.35 -14.97
N ALA A 110 4.38 11.56 -15.98
CA ALA A 110 5.07 12.83 -16.14
C ALA A 110 4.08 13.91 -16.60
N ASN A 111 4.37 15.18 -16.26
CA ASN A 111 3.75 16.30 -16.95
C ASN A 111 4.03 16.17 -18.44
N ILE A 112 3.05 16.55 -19.30
CA ILE A 112 3.18 16.51 -20.76
C ILE A 112 4.44 17.19 -21.32
N ASN A 113 5.06 18.07 -20.53
CA ASN A 113 6.28 18.79 -20.87
C ASN A 113 7.57 18.12 -20.38
N VAL A 114 7.47 17.00 -19.65
CA VAL A 114 8.62 16.27 -19.09
C VAL A 114 8.42 14.79 -19.33
N GLU A 115 8.92 14.29 -20.45
CA GLU A 115 9.08 12.86 -20.66
C GLU A 115 10.26 12.36 -19.82
N LEU A 116 9.95 11.72 -18.70
CA LEU A 116 10.92 10.88 -18.03
C LEU A 116 10.95 9.54 -18.78
N ALA A 117 11.98 9.34 -19.61
CA ALA A 117 12.23 8.04 -20.23
C ALA A 117 12.48 7.00 -19.14
N LYS A 118 11.43 6.33 -18.70
CA LYS A 118 11.52 5.13 -17.88
C LYS A 118 11.26 3.91 -18.76
N GLU A 119 11.98 2.84 -18.48
CA GLU A 119 11.62 1.53 -19.03
C GLU A 119 10.12 1.29 -18.78
N LYS A 120 9.42 0.82 -19.81
CA LYS A 120 8.01 0.48 -19.69
C LYS A 120 7.88 -0.67 -18.71
N LEU A 121 7.40 -0.38 -17.50
CA LEU A 121 7.07 -1.42 -16.54
C LEU A 121 5.89 -2.25 -17.06
N ASP A 122 5.95 -3.56 -16.82
CA ASP A 122 4.79 -4.41 -17.07
C ASP A 122 3.65 -4.01 -16.11
N ARG A 123 2.55 -3.53 -16.67
CA ARG A 123 1.38 -3.05 -15.94
C ARG A 123 0.37 -4.15 -15.63
N ASN A 124 0.57 -5.34 -16.19
CA ASN A 124 -0.36 -6.44 -15.98
C ASN A 124 -0.11 -7.13 -14.64
N ASN A 125 -1.20 -7.49 -13.96
CA ASN A 125 -1.20 -8.29 -12.75
C ASN A 125 -2.11 -9.47 -12.99
N VAL A 126 -1.51 -10.65 -13.10
CA VAL A 126 -2.21 -11.88 -13.51
C VAL A 126 -2.38 -12.80 -12.33
N PHE A 127 -3.58 -13.31 -12.11
CA PHE A 127 -3.89 -14.28 -11.06
C PHE A 127 -5.10 -15.15 -11.40
N THR A 128 -5.18 -16.29 -10.73
CA THR A 128 -6.35 -17.18 -10.83
C THR A 128 -7.42 -16.79 -9.82
N PHE A 129 -8.66 -16.63 -10.28
CA PHE A 129 -9.78 -16.20 -9.45
C PHE A 129 -11.09 -16.83 -9.90
N ASN A 130 -11.72 -17.60 -9.02
CA ASN A 130 -12.89 -18.44 -9.36
C ASN A 130 -14.23 -17.73 -9.25
N GLU A 131 -14.28 -16.55 -8.64
CA GLU A 131 -15.50 -15.78 -8.48
C GLU A 131 -15.65 -14.77 -9.62
N LYS A 132 -16.86 -14.44 -10.03
CA LYS A 132 -17.10 -13.45 -11.09
C LYS A 132 -16.93 -12.05 -10.55
N ILE A 133 -16.03 -11.29 -11.14
CA ILE A 133 -15.79 -9.88 -10.78
C ILE A 133 -16.86 -9.01 -11.44
N LYS A 134 -17.52 -8.15 -10.65
CA LYS A 134 -18.48 -7.14 -11.10
C LYS A 134 -17.81 -5.83 -11.44
N SER A 135 -16.93 -5.36 -10.55
CA SER A 135 -16.19 -4.11 -10.71
C SER A 135 -14.88 -4.13 -9.93
N ILE A 136 -13.93 -3.31 -10.38
CA ILE A 136 -12.71 -3.00 -9.62
C ILE A 136 -12.57 -1.49 -9.61
N LYS A 137 -12.40 -0.89 -8.40
CA LYS A 137 -12.26 0.57 -8.24
C LYS A 137 -11.13 0.91 -7.30
N TRP A 138 -10.38 1.97 -7.63
CA TRP A 138 -9.42 2.53 -6.70
C TRP A 138 -10.11 3.14 -5.49
N LEU A 139 -9.58 2.91 -4.28
CA LEU A 139 -10.17 3.43 -3.04
C LEU A 139 -9.94 4.93 -2.83
N ASP A 140 -8.87 5.47 -3.40
CA ASP A 140 -8.48 6.87 -3.24
C ASP A 140 -9.41 7.83 -4.00
N ASN A 141 -9.92 7.43 -5.18
CA ASN A 141 -10.71 8.32 -6.03
C ASN A 141 -11.97 7.69 -6.63
N GLY A 142 -12.20 6.38 -6.43
CA GLY A 142 -13.37 5.66 -6.93
C GLY A 142 -13.35 5.38 -8.44
N GLU A 143 -12.26 5.69 -9.15
CA GLU A 143 -12.14 5.41 -10.58
C GLU A 143 -12.07 3.91 -10.87
N ASP A 144 -12.65 3.53 -12.02
CA ASP A 144 -12.62 2.15 -12.48
C ASP A 144 -11.21 1.71 -12.86
N VAL A 145 -10.87 0.50 -12.43
CA VAL A 145 -9.62 -0.17 -12.81
C VAL A 145 -9.89 -1.07 -14.02
N VAL A 146 -9.05 -0.95 -15.04
CA VAL A 146 -9.17 -1.81 -16.22
C VAL A 146 -8.77 -3.23 -15.88
N PHE A 147 -9.63 -4.19 -16.19
CA PHE A 147 -9.35 -5.61 -16.01
C PHE A 147 -10.00 -6.46 -17.09
N THR A 148 -9.50 -7.67 -17.26
CA THR A 148 -10.12 -8.72 -18.05
C THR A 148 -10.26 -9.99 -17.21
N GLN A 149 -11.34 -10.73 -17.42
CA GLN A 149 -11.54 -12.05 -16.83
C GLN A 149 -11.97 -13.03 -17.88
N ASP A 150 -11.12 -14.02 -18.16
CA ASP A 150 -11.45 -15.16 -19.01
C ASP A 150 -11.47 -16.43 -18.16
N LYS A 151 -12.69 -16.93 -17.88
CA LYS A 151 -12.95 -18.01 -16.91
C LYS A 151 -12.37 -17.65 -15.54
N GLU A 152 -11.31 -18.36 -15.13
CA GLU A 152 -10.64 -18.17 -13.85
C GLU A 152 -9.40 -17.25 -13.94
N LYS A 153 -8.95 -16.91 -15.15
CA LYS A 153 -7.78 -16.05 -15.33
C LYS A 153 -8.19 -14.59 -15.34
N VAL A 154 -7.67 -13.84 -14.37
CA VAL A 154 -7.88 -12.39 -14.25
C VAL A 154 -6.58 -11.66 -14.55
N THR A 155 -6.70 -10.57 -15.30
CA THR A 155 -5.61 -9.62 -15.50
C THR A 155 -6.09 -8.23 -15.13
N ILE A 156 -5.49 -7.64 -14.10
CA ILE A 156 -5.69 -6.23 -13.73
C ILE A 156 -4.57 -5.41 -14.41
N ILE A 157 -4.94 -4.31 -15.06
CA ILE A 157 -4.00 -3.43 -15.74
C ILE A 157 -3.82 -2.17 -14.90
N ASN A 158 -2.64 -2.02 -14.30
CA ASN A 158 -2.31 -0.83 -13.55
C ASN A 158 -2.18 0.40 -14.47
N VAL A 159 -2.63 1.54 -13.97
CA VAL A 159 -2.37 2.84 -14.60
C VAL A 159 -1.38 3.62 -13.75
N PRO A 160 -0.54 4.47 -14.35
CA PRO A 160 0.35 5.35 -13.60
C PRO A 160 -0.45 6.24 -12.65
N GLN A 161 0.16 6.61 -11.53
CA GLN A 161 -0.37 7.64 -10.66
C GLN A 161 -0.33 8.99 -11.38
N LEU A 162 -1.28 9.87 -11.08
CA LEU A 162 -1.31 11.20 -11.67
C LEU A 162 -0.11 12.02 -11.20
N TYR A 163 0.31 12.98 -12.03
CA TYR A 163 1.36 13.91 -11.64
C TYR A 163 0.94 14.69 -10.37
N GLY A 164 1.82 14.67 -9.36
CA GLY A 164 1.55 15.26 -8.05
C GLY A 164 0.95 14.31 -7.01
N GLU A 165 0.66 13.08 -7.38
CA GLU A 165 0.18 12.03 -6.48
C GLU A 165 1.20 10.90 -6.36
N HIS A 166 1.39 10.38 -5.16
CA HIS A 166 2.21 9.20 -4.91
C HIS A 166 1.74 8.47 -3.64
N TYR A 167 0.95 7.43 -3.83
CA TYR A 167 0.35 6.68 -2.70
C TYR A 167 1.27 5.60 -2.09
N VAL A 168 2.49 5.41 -2.59
CA VAL A 168 3.44 4.32 -2.22
C VAL A 168 2.87 2.95 -2.61
N VAL A 169 1.80 2.54 -1.92
CA VAL A 169 0.98 1.37 -2.25
C VAL A 169 -0.43 1.86 -2.51
N ARG A 170 -0.95 1.64 -3.71
CA ARG A 170 -2.32 1.99 -4.08
C ARG A 170 -3.22 0.79 -3.94
N ILE A 171 -4.43 0.98 -3.45
CA ILE A 171 -5.32 -0.14 -3.15
C ILE A 171 -6.63 0.00 -3.92
N ALA A 172 -7.03 -1.08 -4.59
CA ALA A 172 -8.30 -1.16 -5.27
C ALA A 172 -9.21 -2.19 -4.61
N LYS A 173 -10.52 -1.93 -4.63
CA LYS A 173 -11.58 -2.84 -4.19
C LYS A 173 -12.11 -3.64 -5.38
N ILE A 174 -12.20 -4.95 -5.22
CA ILE A 174 -12.78 -5.89 -6.18
C ILE A 174 -14.15 -6.33 -5.63
N GLU A 175 -15.22 -6.02 -6.32
CA GLU A 175 -16.59 -6.48 -6.00
C GLU A 175 -16.92 -7.76 -6.77
N ILE A 176 -17.55 -8.71 -6.07
CA ILE A 176 -17.93 -10.04 -6.59
C ILE A 176 -19.41 -10.26 -6.51
#